data_5bd3b17359db5ff39c141ded11216798
#
_entry.id   5bd3b17359db5ff39c141ded11216798
#
_cell.length_a   1.000
_cell.length_b   1.000
_cell.length_c   1.000
_cell.angle_alpha   90.00
_cell.angle_beta   90.00
_cell.angle_gamma   90.00
#
_symmetry.space_group_name_H-M   'P 1'
#
loop_
_entity.id
_entity.type
_entity.pdbx_description
1 polymer ?
#
loop_
_entity_poly.entity_id
_entity_poly.type
_entity_poly.pdbx_seq_one_letter_code
_entity_poly.pdbx_strand_id
1 'polypeptide(L)'
;MKETDNLQQKIVSLCKRRGFVYPGSEIYGGLANTYDYGPLGVLMMRNIQNLWWENFITKRSDIYGLDTAVFMSPDVWVASGHTTSFNEVLIDCKNCKQRTGAEKLIEAFFESKDEKFSAEGRSLDEMEEIVQSNKIPCPECGKTDWTKPRKFSNLFETQIGIVPENKSLNYLRGELAQGMFVNFKNVLDSQRPKLPFGLGQIGKVFRNEITKGNFVFRTLEFTLMEFEYFFNPNVQKWEDIFEYWRKEMFDWITSMGVPKEKLRWRVHSDEERAHYSKRTEDLDFEFAVGFKEMFGLAYRTDFDLNKHIEKSGADLRYMDPETGEKFVPHVIEPTFGSSRIFLALLTNGYKEEGDRVVLKLDKKVAPYRVAVFPLVKNKEDIV
;
A
#
# COMPACT_ATOMS: atom_id res chain seq x y z
N MET A 1 -1.02 -27.16 -12.27
CA MET A 1 -1.03 -26.20 -11.13
C MET A 1 0.36 -26.18 -10.54
N LYS A 2 1.02 -25.04 -10.53
CA LYS A 2 2.36 -24.90 -9.94
C LYS A 2 2.24 -25.07 -8.41
N GLU A 3 3.26 -25.60 -7.76
CA GLU A 3 3.31 -25.81 -6.29
C GLU A 3 2.98 -24.51 -5.48
N THR A 4 3.29 -23.36 -6.04
CA THR A 4 3.01 -22.02 -5.54
C THR A 4 1.52 -21.70 -5.45
N ASP A 5 0.70 -22.09 -6.43
CA ASP A 5 -0.77 -21.90 -6.39
C ASP A 5 -1.39 -22.71 -5.24
N ASN A 6 -0.77 -23.83 -4.90
CA ASN A 6 -1.21 -24.70 -3.80
C ASN A 6 -1.00 -24.04 -2.44
N LEU A 7 0.14 -23.38 -2.17
CA LEU A 7 0.39 -22.72 -0.88
C LEU A 7 -0.55 -21.53 -0.64
N GLN A 8 -0.80 -20.67 -1.65
CA GLN A 8 -1.75 -19.57 -1.52
C GLN A 8 -3.15 -20.09 -1.20
N GLN A 9 -3.63 -21.10 -1.90
CA GLN A 9 -4.93 -21.69 -1.65
C GLN A 9 -5.03 -22.32 -0.24
N LYS A 10 -3.97 -22.95 0.24
CA LYS A 10 -3.89 -23.51 1.61
C LYS A 10 -3.99 -22.39 2.66
N ILE A 11 -3.30 -21.26 2.46
CA ILE A 11 -3.35 -20.10 3.35
C ILE A 11 -4.76 -19.49 3.36
N VAL A 12 -5.38 -19.27 2.19
CA VAL A 12 -6.75 -18.76 2.07
C VAL A 12 -7.75 -19.65 2.80
N SER A 13 -7.66 -20.98 2.57
CA SER A 13 -8.51 -21.96 3.25
C SER A 13 -8.30 -21.98 4.77
N LEU A 14 -7.03 -21.88 5.23
CA LEU A 14 -6.72 -21.75 6.65
C LEU A 14 -7.33 -20.50 7.26
N CYS A 15 -7.15 -19.35 6.59
CA CYS A 15 -7.67 -18.06 7.05
C CYS A 15 -9.19 -18.10 7.26
N LYS A 16 -9.93 -18.65 6.30
CA LYS A 16 -11.38 -18.78 6.40
C LYS A 16 -11.79 -19.72 7.54
N ARG A 17 -11.23 -20.92 7.59
CA ARG A 17 -11.58 -21.94 8.61
C ARG A 17 -11.23 -21.52 10.05
N ARG A 18 -10.19 -20.70 10.22
CA ARG A 18 -9.69 -20.28 11.55
C ARG A 18 -10.11 -18.89 11.95
N GLY A 19 -10.89 -18.18 11.12
CA GLY A 19 -11.39 -16.85 11.45
C GLY A 19 -10.32 -15.76 11.39
N PHE A 20 -9.38 -15.87 10.45
CA PHE A 20 -8.46 -14.80 10.14
C PHE A 20 -9.06 -13.83 9.12
N VAL A 21 -9.57 -14.34 8.01
CA VAL A 21 -10.11 -13.52 6.91
C VAL A 21 -11.31 -14.22 6.28
N TYR A 22 -12.35 -13.45 5.99
CA TYR A 22 -13.54 -13.88 5.26
C TYR A 22 -13.70 -13.06 3.98
N PRO A 23 -14.34 -13.61 2.93
CA PRO A 23 -14.79 -12.79 1.81
C PRO A 23 -15.77 -11.72 2.29
N GLY A 24 -15.61 -10.48 1.82
CA GLY A 24 -16.51 -9.39 2.20
C GLY A 24 -17.93 -9.63 1.72
N SER A 25 -18.93 -9.46 2.61
CA SER A 25 -20.36 -9.62 2.30
C SER A 25 -20.73 -11.00 1.73
N GLU A 26 -20.10 -12.08 2.19
CA GLU A 26 -20.22 -13.44 1.62
C GLU A 26 -21.67 -13.93 1.53
N ILE A 27 -22.54 -13.56 2.48
CA ILE A 27 -23.97 -13.95 2.50
C ILE A 27 -24.78 -13.42 1.31
N TYR A 28 -24.27 -12.38 0.62
CA TYR A 28 -24.86 -11.80 -0.59
C TYR A 28 -24.08 -12.19 -1.85
N GLY A 29 -23.27 -13.26 -1.80
CA GLY A 29 -22.44 -13.70 -2.93
C GLY A 29 -21.05 -13.06 -2.97
N GLY A 30 -20.74 -12.19 -2.00
CA GLY A 30 -19.46 -11.50 -1.90
C GLY A 30 -19.33 -10.28 -2.83
N LEU A 31 -18.44 -9.36 -2.47
CA LEU A 31 -17.98 -8.28 -3.33
C LEU A 31 -16.51 -8.55 -3.67
N ALA A 32 -16.20 -8.60 -4.95
CA ALA A 32 -14.83 -8.89 -5.40
C ALA A 32 -13.81 -7.90 -4.79
N ASN A 33 -12.64 -8.42 -4.41
CA ASN A 33 -11.54 -7.65 -3.83
C ASN A 33 -11.88 -6.94 -2.50
N THR A 34 -12.89 -7.41 -1.77
CA THR A 34 -13.16 -6.98 -0.40
C THR A 34 -13.07 -8.17 0.56
N TYR A 35 -12.51 -7.92 1.73
CA TYR A 35 -12.30 -8.94 2.75
C TYR A 35 -12.54 -8.36 4.14
N ASP A 36 -13.13 -9.21 5.01
CA ASP A 36 -13.35 -8.92 6.40
C ASP A 36 -12.30 -9.66 7.26
N TYR A 37 -11.69 -8.95 8.21
CA TYR A 37 -10.79 -9.58 9.18
C TYR A 37 -11.62 -10.17 10.33
N GLY A 38 -11.57 -11.50 10.46
CA GLY A 38 -12.24 -12.21 11.52
C GLY A 38 -11.58 -12.05 12.90
N PRO A 39 -12.07 -12.74 13.94
CA PRO A 39 -11.58 -12.57 15.32
C PRO A 39 -10.07 -12.74 15.49
N LEU A 40 -9.45 -13.75 14.88
CA LEU A 40 -8.00 -13.92 14.93
C LEU A 40 -7.26 -12.95 14.01
N GLY A 41 -7.86 -12.62 12.86
CA GLY A 41 -7.29 -11.66 11.92
C GLY A 41 -7.16 -10.26 12.48
N VAL A 42 -8.20 -9.76 13.12
CA VAL A 42 -8.19 -8.41 13.71
C VAL A 42 -7.21 -8.29 14.87
N LEU A 43 -7.06 -9.34 15.71
CA LEU A 43 -6.08 -9.34 16.79
C LEU A 43 -4.65 -9.28 16.22
N MET A 44 -4.33 -10.09 15.21
CA MET A 44 -3.02 -10.07 14.55
C MET A 44 -2.76 -8.72 13.86
N MET A 45 -3.76 -8.19 13.15
CA MET A 45 -3.65 -6.89 12.49
C MET A 45 -3.38 -5.75 13.49
N ARG A 46 -4.10 -5.74 14.62
CA ARG A 46 -3.87 -4.75 15.69
C ARG A 46 -2.48 -4.88 16.31
N ASN A 47 -1.98 -6.11 16.49
CA ASN A 47 -0.62 -6.30 17.00
C ASN A 47 0.43 -5.72 16.02
N ILE A 48 0.27 -5.93 14.70
CA ILE A 48 1.15 -5.36 13.67
C ILE A 48 1.11 -3.82 13.72
N GLN A 49 -0.09 -3.24 13.74
CA GLN A 49 -0.29 -1.78 13.77
C GLN A 49 0.28 -1.15 15.06
N ASN A 50 0.07 -1.78 16.20
CA ASN A 50 0.60 -1.32 17.48
C ASN A 50 2.13 -1.37 17.51
N LEU A 51 2.74 -2.43 16.97
CA LEU A 51 4.21 -2.53 16.87
C LEU A 51 4.78 -1.44 15.97
N TRP A 52 4.10 -1.12 14.86
CA TRP A 52 4.51 -0.02 13.98
C TRP A 52 4.41 1.32 14.71
N TRP A 53 3.26 1.61 15.33
CA TRP A 53 3.01 2.85 16.07
C TRP A 53 4.01 3.03 17.22
N GLU A 54 4.26 1.96 17.96
CA GLU A 54 5.23 1.97 19.04
C GLU A 54 6.65 2.28 18.54
N ASN A 55 7.06 1.64 17.43
CA ASN A 55 8.42 1.76 16.91
C ASN A 55 8.68 3.10 16.20
N PHE A 56 7.74 3.55 15.38
CA PHE A 56 7.96 4.71 14.50
C PHE A 56 7.33 6.01 15.03
N ILE A 57 6.42 5.94 16.02
CA ILE A 57 5.81 7.13 16.60
C ILE A 57 6.14 7.26 18.08
N THR A 58 5.67 6.32 18.93
CA THR A 58 5.71 6.49 20.38
C THR A 58 7.12 6.50 20.97
N LYS A 59 8.01 5.66 20.43
CA LYS A 59 9.42 5.59 20.90
C LYS A 59 10.33 6.69 20.34
N ARG A 60 9.78 7.57 19.49
CA ARG A 60 10.53 8.64 18.83
C ARG A 60 10.08 10.01 19.34
N SER A 61 11.03 10.94 19.35
CA SER A 61 10.77 12.35 19.70
C SER A 61 10.65 13.24 18.46
N ASP A 62 10.90 12.68 17.27
CA ASP A 62 11.00 13.39 16.00
C ASP A 62 9.87 13.02 15.03
N ILE A 63 8.89 12.17 15.41
CA ILE A 63 7.71 11.88 14.59
C ILE A 63 6.43 12.08 15.40
N TYR A 64 5.50 12.85 14.84
CA TYR A 64 4.21 13.18 15.43
C TYR A 64 3.10 12.38 14.78
N GLY A 65 2.24 11.76 15.58
CA GLY A 65 1.09 11.01 15.09
C GLY A 65 -0.05 11.94 14.65
N LEU A 66 -0.70 11.62 13.54
CA LEU A 66 -1.93 12.25 13.06
C LEU A 66 -3.01 11.20 12.79
N ASP A 67 -4.26 11.66 12.75
CA ASP A 67 -5.40 10.93 12.20
C ASP A 67 -6.22 11.89 11.34
N THR A 68 -6.00 11.87 10.02
CA THR A 68 -6.61 12.80 9.09
C THR A 68 -7.90 12.22 8.50
N ALA A 69 -8.82 13.08 8.10
CA ALA A 69 -10.09 12.68 7.53
C ALA A 69 -9.93 11.89 6.24
N VAL A 70 -10.81 10.90 6.01
CA VAL A 70 -10.91 10.17 4.74
C VAL A 70 -11.37 11.11 3.62
N PHE A 71 -12.37 11.95 3.91
CA PHE A 71 -12.85 12.98 2.99
C PHE A 71 -12.04 14.25 3.18
N MET A 72 -11.41 14.71 2.11
CA MET A 72 -10.71 15.98 2.04
C MET A 72 -11.32 16.85 0.95
N SER A 73 -10.96 18.11 0.88
CA SER A 73 -11.35 18.96 -0.25
C SER A 73 -10.90 18.30 -1.56
N PRO A 74 -11.73 18.26 -2.62
CA PRO A 74 -11.33 17.78 -3.93
C PRO A 74 -10.06 18.45 -4.48
N ASP A 75 -9.81 19.71 -4.09
CA ASP A 75 -8.62 20.46 -4.48
C ASP A 75 -7.31 19.82 -3.99
N VAL A 76 -7.34 19.04 -2.91
CA VAL A 76 -6.17 18.28 -2.44
C VAL A 76 -5.72 17.28 -3.50
N TRP A 77 -6.66 16.57 -4.10
CA TRP A 77 -6.40 15.54 -5.13
C TRP A 77 -6.04 16.18 -6.48
N VAL A 78 -6.56 17.39 -6.75
CA VAL A 78 -6.16 18.17 -7.92
C VAL A 78 -4.73 18.68 -7.75
N ALA A 79 -4.39 19.25 -6.59
CA ALA A 79 -3.05 19.77 -6.29
C ALA A 79 -1.98 18.68 -6.39
N SER A 80 -2.22 17.53 -5.78
CA SER A 80 -1.29 16.40 -5.79
C SER A 80 -1.20 15.66 -7.14
N GLY A 81 -2.05 16.01 -8.13
CA GLY A 81 -2.08 15.37 -9.45
C GLY A 81 -2.82 14.03 -9.50
N HIS A 82 -3.42 13.56 -8.40
CA HIS A 82 -4.13 12.27 -8.38
C HIS A 82 -5.32 12.22 -9.34
N THR A 83 -6.01 13.32 -9.58
CA THR A 83 -7.13 13.37 -10.53
C THR A 83 -6.70 13.18 -11.98
N THR A 84 -5.42 13.39 -12.31
CA THR A 84 -4.89 13.30 -13.68
C THR A 84 -3.94 12.15 -13.91
N SER A 85 -3.15 11.77 -12.89
CA SER A 85 -2.04 10.82 -13.02
C SER A 85 -2.29 9.47 -12.31
N PHE A 86 -3.22 9.42 -11.35
CA PHE A 86 -3.52 8.19 -10.61
C PHE A 86 -4.52 7.31 -11.37
N ASN A 87 -4.06 6.78 -12.53
CA ASN A 87 -4.88 6.03 -13.45
C ASN A 87 -4.24 4.68 -13.77
N GLU A 88 -5.07 3.68 -14.08
CA GLU A 88 -4.65 2.41 -14.67
C GLU A 88 -5.15 2.35 -16.12
N VAL A 89 -4.31 1.88 -17.04
CA VAL A 89 -4.71 1.67 -18.44
C VAL A 89 -5.29 0.28 -18.57
N LEU A 90 -6.58 0.20 -18.90
CA LEU A 90 -7.31 -1.06 -19.02
C LEU A 90 -7.73 -1.35 -20.47
N ILE A 91 -7.80 -2.65 -20.79
CA ILE A 91 -8.22 -3.19 -22.07
C ILE A 91 -9.19 -4.36 -21.84
N ASP A 92 -10.24 -4.46 -22.64
CA ASP A 92 -11.26 -5.50 -22.53
C ASP A 92 -11.17 -6.48 -23.71
N CYS A 93 -11.18 -7.79 -23.43
CA CYS A 93 -11.34 -8.80 -24.46
C CYS A 93 -12.77 -8.75 -25.00
N LYS A 94 -12.94 -8.54 -26.33
CA LYS A 94 -14.27 -8.46 -26.95
C LYS A 94 -15.03 -9.79 -26.90
N ASN A 95 -14.34 -10.92 -26.82
CA ASN A 95 -14.95 -12.25 -26.78
C ASN A 95 -15.48 -12.64 -25.40
N CYS A 96 -14.61 -12.74 -24.39
CA CYS A 96 -14.99 -13.23 -23.05
C CYS A 96 -15.29 -12.10 -22.05
N LYS A 97 -15.16 -10.84 -22.47
CA LYS A 97 -15.37 -9.63 -21.63
C LYS A 97 -14.41 -9.51 -20.45
N GLN A 98 -13.33 -10.30 -20.44
CA GLN A 98 -12.28 -10.18 -19.46
C GLN A 98 -11.60 -8.80 -19.58
N ARG A 99 -11.53 -8.09 -18.47
CA ARG A 99 -10.80 -6.82 -18.34
C ARG A 99 -9.44 -7.07 -17.70
N THR A 100 -8.40 -6.43 -18.21
CA THR A 100 -7.04 -6.53 -17.68
C THR A 100 -6.28 -5.22 -17.86
N GLY A 101 -5.22 -5.01 -17.07
CA GLY A 101 -4.26 -3.91 -17.29
C GLY A 101 -3.54 -4.11 -18.62
N ALA A 102 -3.53 -3.07 -19.47
CA ALA A 102 -2.91 -3.16 -20.79
C ALA A 102 -1.37 -3.35 -20.66
N GLU A 103 -0.72 -2.62 -19.76
CA GLU A 103 0.71 -2.74 -19.47
C GLU A 103 1.07 -4.17 -19.05
N LYS A 104 0.38 -4.69 -18.03
CA LYS A 104 0.60 -6.06 -17.54
C LYS A 104 0.38 -7.14 -18.60
N LEU A 105 -0.62 -6.94 -19.47
CA LEU A 105 -0.90 -7.86 -20.57
C LEU A 105 0.25 -7.89 -21.57
N ILE A 106 0.77 -6.71 -21.92
CA ILE A 106 1.88 -6.56 -22.86
C ILE A 106 3.16 -7.16 -22.27
N GLU A 107 3.51 -6.78 -21.04
CA GLU A 107 4.73 -7.25 -20.35
C GLU A 107 4.73 -8.77 -20.16
N ALA A 108 3.61 -9.34 -19.70
CA ALA A 108 3.47 -10.79 -19.55
C ALA A 108 3.62 -11.54 -20.90
N PHE A 109 3.18 -10.94 -22.01
CA PHE A 109 3.35 -11.53 -23.32
C PHE A 109 4.82 -11.57 -23.74
N PHE A 110 5.57 -10.48 -23.56
CA PHE A 110 6.99 -10.44 -23.90
C PHE A 110 7.82 -11.30 -22.92
N GLU A 111 7.51 -11.29 -21.64
CA GLU A 111 8.14 -12.18 -20.65
C GLU A 111 7.95 -13.66 -21.01
N SER A 112 6.80 -14.04 -21.56
CA SER A 112 6.55 -15.42 -22.04
C SER A 112 7.44 -15.84 -23.20
N LYS A 113 8.12 -14.88 -23.86
CA LYS A 113 9.08 -15.08 -24.96
C LYS A 113 10.54 -14.89 -24.54
N ASP A 114 10.80 -14.77 -23.25
CA ASP A 114 12.10 -14.42 -22.67
C ASP A 114 12.64 -13.03 -23.15
N GLU A 115 11.72 -12.13 -23.54
CA GLU A 115 12.04 -10.76 -23.96
C GLU A 115 11.75 -9.78 -22.81
N LYS A 116 12.72 -8.93 -22.46
CA LYS A 116 12.50 -7.82 -21.51
C LYS A 116 11.83 -6.67 -22.24
N PHE A 117 10.63 -6.32 -21.82
CA PHE A 117 9.86 -5.24 -22.41
C PHE A 117 9.10 -4.48 -21.31
N SER A 118 9.17 -3.15 -21.29
CA SER A 118 8.34 -2.30 -20.45
C SER A 118 7.27 -1.60 -21.28
N ALA A 119 6.03 -1.71 -20.84
CA ALA A 119 4.91 -0.99 -21.43
C ALA A 119 4.59 0.32 -20.65
N GLU A 120 5.24 0.53 -19.52
CA GLU A 120 5.02 1.68 -18.65
C GLU A 120 5.43 2.99 -19.34
N GLY A 121 4.64 4.05 -19.15
CA GLY A 121 4.88 5.36 -19.75
C GLY A 121 4.50 5.48 -21.23
N ARG A 122 4.08 4.41 -21.90
CA ARG A 122 3.64 4.45 -23.31
C ARG A 122 2.24 5.08 -23.45
N SER A 123 2.03 5.73 -24.58
CA SER A 123 0.73 6.27 -24.95
C SER A 123 -0.31 5.17 -25.19
N LEU A 124 -1.60 5.51 -25.13
CA LEU A 124 -2.69 4.58 -25.40
C LEU A 124 -2.63 4.01 -26.82
N ASP A 125 -2.23 4.85 -27.79
CA ASP A 125 -2.14 4.45 -29.20
C ASP A 125 -0.95 3.48 -29.43
N GLU A 126 0.20 3.71 -28.80
CA GLU A 126 1.34 2.78 -28.81
C GLU A 126 0.98 1.43 -28.19
N MET A 127 0.28 1.43 -27.05
CA MET A 127 -0.18 0.19 -26.42
C MET A 127 -1.17 -0.56 -27.31
N GLU A 128 -2.10 0.15 -27.98
CA GLU A 128 -3.03 -0.44 -28.95
C GLU A 128 -2.27 -1.09 -30.11
N GLU A 129 -1.29 -0.39 -30.67
CA GLU A 129 -0.47 -0.89 -31.78
C GLU A 129 0.31 -2.14 -31.36
N ILE A 130 0.95 -2.13 -30.18
CA ILE A 130 1.69 -3.28 -29.65
C ILE A 130 0.77 -4.50 -29.50
N VAL A 131 -0.42 -4.32 -28.91
CA VAL A 131 -1.37 -5.41 -28.69
C VAL A 131 -1.86 -6.00 -30.01
N GLN A 132 -2.15 -5.14 -31.01
CA GLN A 132 -2.66 -5.56 -32.32
C GLN A 132 -1.57 -6.19 -33.21
N SER A 133 -0.40 -5.55 -33.34
CA SER A 133 0.70 -6.02 -34.20
C SER A 133 1.28 -7.36 -33.70
N ASN A 134 1.39 -7.54 -32.39
CA ASN A 134 1.86 -8.79 -31.81
C ASN A 134 0.76 -9.85 -31.63
N LYS A 135 -0.50 -9.54 -31.96
CA LYS A 135 -1.65 -10.42 -31.78
C LYS A 135 -1.67 -11.03 -30.39
N ILE A 136 -1.54 -10.19 -29.35
CA ILE A 136 -1.44 -10.64 -27.96
C ILE A 136 -2.74 -11.39 -27.58
N PRO A 137 -2.66 -12.67 -27.15
CA PRO A 137 -3.84 -13.46 -26.83
C PRO A 137 -4.41 -13.08 -25.45
N CYS A 138 -5.72 -13.17 -25.34
CA CYS A 138 -6.38 -13.08 -24.04
C CYS A 138 -5.99 -14.28 -23.15
N PRO A 139 -5.51 -14.06 -21.92
CA PRO A 139 -5.08 -15.14 -21.05
C PRO A 139 -6.22 -16.10 -20.64
N GLU A 140 -7.48 -15.65 -20.73
CA GLU A 140 -8.65 -16.47 -20.37
C GLU A 140 -9.19 -17.30 -21.55
N CYS A 141 -9.31 -16.72 -22.75
CA CYS A 141 -9.96 -17.39 -23.89
C CYS A 141 -9.06 -17.60 -25.12
N GLY A 142 -7.84 -17.12 -25.09
CA GLY A 142 -6.86 -17.25 -26.19
C GLY A 142 -7.16 -16.41 -27.45
N LYS A 143 -8.24 -15.63 -27.47
CA LYS A 143 -8.58 -14.76 -28.62
C LYS A 143 -7.79 -13.46 -28.56
N THR A 144 -7.57 -12.84 -29.72
CA THR A 144 -6.73 -11.64 -29.89
C THR A 144 -7.53 -10.36 -30.18
N ASP A 145 -8.84 -10.40 -30.01
CA ASP A 145 -9.72 -9.27 -30.31
C ASP A 145 -9.99 -8.43 -29.07
N TRP A 146 -9.34 -7.27 -29.02
CA TRP A 146 -9.35 -6.36 -27.88
C TRP A 146 -10.07 -5.03 -28.19
N THR A 147 -10.60 -4.39 -27.17
CA THR A 147 -11.00 -2.97 -27.24
C THR A 147 -9.77 -2.08 -27.34
N LYS A 148 -9.97 -0.78 -27.58
CA LYS A 148 -8.90 0.20 -27.37
C LYS A 148 -8.52 0.30 -25.88
N PRO A 149 -7.24 0.49 -25.54
CA PRO A 149 -6.83 0.83 -24.18
C PRO A 149 -7.47 2.14 -23.73
N ARG A 150 -7.86 2.22 -22.46
CA ARG A 150 -8.49 3.41 -21.88
C ARG A 150 -7.95 3.63 -20.47
N LYS A 151 -7.78 4.91 -20.07
CA LYS A 151 -7.44 5.29 -18.69
C LYS A 151 -8.68 5.21 -17.80
N PHE A 152 -8.48 4.63 -16.61
CA PHE A 152 -9.47 4.58 -15.55
C PHE A 152 -8.85 5.11 -14.27
N SER A 153 -9.57 6.01 -13.61
CA SER A 153 -9.12 6.56 -12.32
C SER A 153 -9.11 5.49 -11.24
N ASN A 154 -8.02 5.42 -10.50
CA ASN A 154 -7.92 4.59 -9.30
C ASN A 154 -8.52 5.28 -8.07
N LEU A 155 -8.86 6.57 -8.13
CA LEU A 155 -9.64 7.22 -7.08
C LEU A 155 -11.10 6.77 -7.14
N PHE A 156 -11.66 6.41 -5.97
CA PHE A 156 -13.10 6.26 -5.84
C PHE A 156 -13.76 7.63 -5.78
N GLU A 157 -14.64 7.88 -6.74
CA GLU A 157 -15.50 9.06 -6.74
C GLU A 157 -16.73 8.84 -5.87
N THR A 158 -17.14 9.87 -5.17
CA THR A 158 -18.37 9.91 -4.38
C THR A 158 -19.01 11.28 -4.44
N GLN A 159 -20.19 11.43 -3.88
CA GLN A 159 -20.92 12.70 -3.84
C GLN A 159 -21.22 13.08 -2.40
N ILE A 160 -20.94 14.33 -2.05
CA ILE A 160 -21.29 14.92 -0.75
C ILE A 160 -22.42 15.94 -1.00
N GLY A 161 -23.46 15.92 -0.14
CA GLY A 161 -24.63 16.77 -0.19
C GLY A 161 -25.91 15.95 -0.12
N ILE A 162 -26.91 16.48 0.61
CA ILE A 162 -28.20 15.82 0.80
C ILE A 162 -29.17 16.16 -0.34
N VAL A 163 -29.11 17.41 -0.82
CA VAL A 163 -29.97 17.92 -1.87
C VAL A 163 -29.41 17.50 -3.24
N PRO A 164 -30.17 16.81 -4.10
CA PRO A 164 -29.66 16.31 -5.38
C PRO A 164 -28.99 17.37 -6.26
N GLU A 165 -29.54 18.59 -6.28
CA GLU A 165 -29.04 19.71 -7.09
C GLU A 165 -27.74 20.34 -6.56
N ASN A 166 -27.41 20.08 -5.28
CA ASN A 166 -26.26 20.67 -4.59
C ASN A 166 -25.18 19.62 -4.23
N LYS A 167 -25.23 18.46 -4.86
CA LYS A 167 -24.21 17.43 -4.68
C LYS A 167 -22.89 17.86 -5.29
N SER A 168 -21.82 17.77 -4.51
CA SER A 168 -20.45 18.03 -4.98
C SER A 168 -19.68 16.73 -5.13
N LEU A 169 -18.91 16.64 -6.21
CA LEU A 169 -17.97 15.53 -6.41
C LEU A 169 -16.91 15.56 -5.32
N ASN A 170 -16.63 14.40 -4.76
CA ASN A 170 -15.55 14.20 -3.81
C ASN A 170 -14.89 12.83 -4.05
N TYR A 171 -13.79 12.55 -3.34
CA TYR A 171 -13.01 11.34 -3.50
C TYR A 171 -12.76 10.68 -2.16
N LEU A 172 -12.72 9.34 -2.17
CA LEU A 172 -12.11 8.59 -1.07
C LEU A 172 -10.59 8.64 -1.23
N ARG A 173 -9.85 8.88 -0.14
CA ARG A 173 -8.40 9.03 -0.21
C ARG A 173 -7.70 7.77 -0.74
N GLY A 174 -6.81 7.95 -1.73
CA GLY A 174 -6.00 6.89 -2.32
C GLY A 174 -4.69 6.60 -1.58
N GLU A 175 -4.27 7.54 -0.69
CA GLU A 175 -3.06 7.47 0.14
C GLU A 175 -3.25 8.30 1.43
N LEU A 176 -2.32 8.20 2.38
CA LEU A 176 -2.36 8.99 3.62
C LEU A 176 -1.55 10.28 3.52
N ALA A 177 -0.52 10.31 2.67
CA ALA A 177 0.44 11.40 2.52
C ALA A 177 -0.21 12.77 2.40
N GLN A 178 -1.24 12.91 1.56
CA GLN A 178 -1.89 14.20 1.33
C GLN A 178 -2.53 14.79 2.59
N GLY A 179 -3.08 13.91 3.46
CA GLY A 179 -3.61 14.33 4.76
C GLY A 179 -2.53 14.91 5.66
N MET A 180 -1.31 14.38 5.60
CA MET A 180 -0.17 14.89 6.36
C MET A 180 0.37 16.21 5.79
N PHE A 181 0.45 16.34 4.46
CA PHE A 181 0.89 17.59 3.82
C PHE A 181 -0.04 18.78 4.10
N VAL A 182 -1.35 18.60 4.01
CA VAL A 182 -2.31 19.69 4.29
C VAL A 182 -2.34 20.09 5.77
N ASN A 183 -1.88 19.19 6.67
CA ASN A 183 -1.75 19.46 8.09
C ASN A 183 -0.35 19.90 8.53
N PHE A 184 0.61 19.97 7.60
CA PHE A 184 2.00 20.34 7.91
C PHE A 184 2.08 21.64 8.72
N LYS A 185 1.42 22.70 8.24
CA LYS A 185 1.40 24.00 8.94
C LYS A 185 0.71 23.92 10.31
N ASN A 186 -0.38 23.16 10.44
CA ASN A 186 -1.07 23.02 11.71
C ASN A 186 -0.16 22.42 12.78
N VAL A 187 0.69 21.44 12.38
CA VAL A 187 1.65 20.83 13.30
C VAL A 187 2.82 21.77 13.57
N LEU A 188 3.32 22.50 12.57
CA LEU A 188 4.35 23.54 12.82
C LEU A 188 3.88 24.56 13.86
N ASP A 189 2.66 25.06 13.72
CA ASP A 189 2.12 26.10 14.59
C ASP A 189 1.83 25.58 16.01
N SER A 190 1.40 24.32 16.14
CA SER A 190 0.99 23.74 17.43
C SER A 190 2.12 23.06 18.20
N GLN A 191 3.00 22.32 17.52
CA GLN A 191 4.06 21.52 18.13
C GLN A 191 5.44 22.19 18.04
N ARG A 192 5.63 23.12 17.09
CA ARG A 192 6.89 23.83 16.83
C ARG A 192 8.09 22.90 16.68
N PRO A 193 7.98 21.83 15.86
CA PRO A 193 9.06 20.88 15.67
C PRO A 193 10.27 21.54 15.00
N LYS A 194 11.45 21.06 15.34
CA LYS A 194 12.69 21.37 14.57
C LYS A 194 12.90 20.30 13.51
N LEU A 195 13.38 20.71 12.32
CA LEU A 195 13.80 19.75 11.29
C LEU A 195 15.07 18.98 11.72
N PRO A 196 15.17 17.68 11.41
CA PRO A 196 14.18 16.88 10.71
C PRO A 196 13.09 16.37 11.65
N PHE A 197 11.85 16.28 11.13
CA PHE A 197 10.75 15.65 11.86
C PHE A 197 9.78 14.96 10.90
N GLY A 198 8.96 14.06 11.42
CA GLY A 198 7.96 13.32 10.65
C GLY A 198 6.53 13.52 11.12
N LEU A 199 5.60 13.29 10.22
CA LEU A 199 4.16 13.16 10.50
C LEU A 199 3.72 11.76 10.10
N GLY A 200 3.14 11.00 11.03
CA GLY A 200 2.80 9.60 10.78
C GLY A 200 1.36 9.27 11.07
N GLN A 201 0.80 8.33 10.29
CA GLN A 201 -0.59 7.92 10.38
C GLN A 201 -0.78 6.43 10.09
N ILE A 202 -1.78 5.84 10.74
CA ILE A 202 -2.38 4.56 10.34
C ILE A 202 -3.79 4.87 9.86
N GLY A 203 -4.15 4.45 8.65
CA GLY A 203 -5.47 4.75 8.14
C GLY A 203 -5.91 3.91 6.95
N LYS A 204 -7.22 3.87 6.72
CA LYS A 204 -7.83 3.28 5.53
C LYS A 204 -7.57 4.14 4.31
N VAL A 205 -7.21 3.48 3.21
CA VAL A 205 -7.13 4.06 1.87
C VAL A 205 -7.92 3.22 0.88
N PHE A 206 -8.28 3.80 -0.25
CA PHE A 206 -9.23 3.23 -1.20
C PHE A 206 -8.67 3.36 -2.61
N ARG A 207 -8.59 2.22 -3.35
CA ARG A 207 -8.13 2.22 -4.73
C ARG A 207 -9.04 1.36 -5.58
N ASN A 208 -9.61 1.95 -6.62
CA ASN A 208 -10.52 1.28 -7.54
C ASN A 208 -9.75 0.44 -8.56
N GLU A 209 -8.96 -0.50 -8.08
CA GLU A 209 -8.13 -1.35 -8.91
C GLU A 209 -8.86 -2.63 -9.31
N ILE A 210 -8.72 -3.03 -10.58
CA ILE A 210 -9.31 -4.27 -11.09
C ILE A 210 -8.27 -5.38 -11.00
N THR A 211 -8.40 -6.21 -9.96
CA THR A 211 -7.52 -7.37 -9.77
C THR A 211 -8.34 -8.58 -9.36
N LYS A 212 -8.03 -9.74 -9.94
CA LYS A 212 -8.63 -11.02 -9.52
C LYS A 212 -7.60 -11.88 -8.81
N GLY A 213 -8.03 -12.56 -7.75
CA GLY A 213 -7.27 -13.66 -7.16
C GLY A 213 -6.11 -13.28 -6.24
N ASN A 214 -5.96 -12.01 -5.88
CA ASN A 214 -4.82 -11.56 -5.06
C ASN A 214 -5.06 -11.64 -3.54
N PHE A 215 -6.21 -12.19 -3.10
CA PHE A 215 -6.56 -12.26 -1.68
C PHE A 215 -6.34 -10.89 -1.00
N VAL A 216 -5.88 -10.84 0.25
CA VAL A 216 -5.63 -9.56 0.97
C VAL A 216 -4.38 -8.80 0.51
N PHE A 217 -3.66 -9.30 -0.51
CA PHE A 217 -2.52 -8.60 -1.09
C PHE A 217 -2.93 -7.32 -1.84
N ARG A 218 -4.07 -7.35 -2.54
CA ARG A 218 -4.61 -6.20 -3.27
C ARG A 218 -6.13 -6.17 -3.16
N THR A 219 -6.65 -5.14 -2.50
CA THR A 219 -8.05 -4.98 -2.15
C THR A 219 -8.53 -3.56 -2.47
N LEU A 220 -9.84 -3.36 -2.62
CA LEU A 220 -10.43 -2.05 -2.90
C LEU A 220 -10.24 -1.05 -1.75
N GLU A 221 -10.23 -1.56 -0.52
CA GLU A 221 -9.87 -0.82 0.68
C GLU A 221 -8.82 -1.57 1.49
N PHE A 222 -7.85 -0.87 2.00
CA PHE A 222 -6.78 -1.45 2.83
C PHE A 222 -6.25 -0.41 3.81
N THR A 223 -5.46 -0.86 4.76
CA THR A 223 -4.85 0.03 5.75
C THR A 223 -3.38 0.22 5.43
N LEU A 224 -2.97 1.48 5.29
CA LEU A 224 -1.57 1.89 5.27
C LEU A 224 -1.14 2.35 6.66
N MET A 225 0.14 2.20 6.90
CA MET A 225 0.90 2.83 7.98
C MET A 225 2.02 3.59 7.29
N GLU A 226 2.07 4.90 7.45
CA GLU A 226 2.85 5.77 6.59
C GLU A 226 3.31 6.99 7.38
N PHE A 227 4.48 7.53 7.09
CA PHE A 227 4.90 8.80 7.62
C PHE A 227 5.72 9.59 6.61
N GLU A 228 5.55 10.91 6.65
CA GLU A 228 6.30 11.88 5.86
C GLU A 228 7.39 12.49 6.73
N TYR A 229 8.65 12.25 6.35
CA TYR A 229 9.80 12.73 7.11
C TYR A 229 10.42 13.94 6.42
N PHE A 230 10.20 15.11 7.04
CA PHE A 230 10.61 16.42 6.53
C PHE A 230 12.03 16.76 6.98
N PHE A 231 12.85 17.29 6.06
CA PHE A 231 14.23 17.66 6.34
C PHE A 231 14.69 18.89 5.53
N ASN A 232 15.79 19.52 5.96
CA ASN A 232 16.43 20.61 5.24
C ASN A 232 17.46 20.07 4.24
N PRO A 233 17.22 20.17 2.90
CA PRO A 233 18.13 19.63 1.89
C PRO A 233 19.48 20.37 1.80
N ASN A 234 19.57 21.59 2.36
CA ASN A 234 20.81 22.37 2.40
C ASN A 234 21.75 21.94 3.55
N VAL A 235 21.19 21.26 4.57
CA VAL A 235 21.93 20.82 5.76
C VAL A 235 22.16 19.31 5.74
N GLN A 236 21.19 18.55 5.29
CA GLN A 236 21.18 17.10 5.35
C GLN A 236 21.15 16.48 3.94
N LYS A 237 21.99 15.49 3.73
CA LYS A 237 21.98 14.69 2.50
C LYS A 237 20.78 13.74 2.53
N TRP A 238 19.95 13.80 1.51
CA TRP A 238 18.77 12.94 1.42
C TRP A 238 19.15 11.45 1.35
N GLU A 239 20.30 11.12 0.75
CA GLU A 239 20.82 9.76 0.65
C GLU A 239 21.03 9.14 2.05
N ASP A 240 21.58 9.90 2.98
CA ASP A 240 21.85 9.41 4.35
C ASP A 240 20.53 9.13 5.09
N ILE A 241 19.52 10.01 4.93
CA ILE A 241 18.19 9.83 5.53
C ILE A 241 17.46 8.65 4.87
N PHE A 242 17.57 8.51 3.56
CA PHE A 242 16.95 7.42 2.80
C PHE A 242 17.51 6.07 3.24
N GLU A 243 18.85 5.93 3.32
CA GLU A 243 19.49 4.68 3.77
C GLU A 243 19.20 4.39 5.25
N TYR A 244 19.08 5.43 6.09
CA TYR A 244 18.65 5.26 7.47
C TYR A 244 17.26 4.62 7.54
N TRP A 245 16.25 5.17 6.83
CA TRP A 245 14.91 4.63 6.83
C TRP A 245 14.83 3.25 6.15
N ARG A 246 15.59 3.06 5.10
CA ARG A 246 15.71 1.76 4.43
C ARG A 246 16.15 0.66 5.40
N LYS A 247 17.14 0.97 6.25
CA LYS A 247 17.62 0.06 7.29
C LYS A 247 16.58 -0.16 8.40
N GLU A 248 15.96 0.90 8.90
CA GLU A 248 14.96 0.84 9.97
C GLU A 248 13.75 0.00 9.56
N MET A 249 13.24 0.17 8.32
CA MET A 249 12.15 -0.63 7.76
C MET A 249 12.50 -2.12 7.69
N PHE A 250 13.71 -2.43 7.21
CA PHE A 250 14.20 -3.80 7.11
C PHE A 250 14.38 -4.46 8.48
N ASP A 251 14.99 -3.76 9.42
CA ASP A 251 15.21 -4.26 10.77
C ASP A 251 13.88 -4.45 11.52
N TRP A 252 12.91 -3.56 11.31
CA TRP A 252 11.60 -3.68 11.92
C TRP A 252 10.85 -4.95 11.47
N ILE A 253 10.77 -5.23 10.17
CA ILE A 253 10.05 -6.42 9.68
C ILE A 253 10.75 -7.71 10.06
N THR A 254 12.08 -7.74 10.05
CA THR A 254 12.86 -8.91 10.50
C THR A 254 12.68 -9.18 11.98
N SER A 255 12.46 -8.12 12.79
CA SER A 255 12.18 -8.25 14.24
C SER A 255 10.90 -9.00 14.56
N MET A 256 10.01 -9.19 13.60
CA MET A 256 8.76 -9.96 13.69
C MET A 256 8.90 -11.41 13.17
N GLY A 257 10.13 -11.86 12.92
CA GLY A 257 10.42 -13.23 12.51
C GLY A 257 10.35 -13.47 10.99
N VAL A 258 10.34 -12.42 10.18
CA VAL A 258 10.46 -12.55 8.73
C VAL A 258 11.93 -12.79 8.36
N PRO A 259 12.27 -13.90 7.68
CA PRO A 259 13.64 -14.23 7.32
C PRO A 259 14.22 -13.23 6.31
N LYS A 260 15.48 -12.84 6.50
CA LYS A 260 16.19 -11.88 5.66
C LYS A 260 16.31 -12.35 4.20
N GLU A 261 16.50 -13.64 4.00
CA GLU A 261 16.63 -14.28 2.68
C GLU A 261 15.33 -14.25 1.86
N LYS A 262 14.19 -13.95 2.49
CA LYS A 262 12.90 -13.75 1.83
C LYS A 262 12.59 -12.28 1.53
N LEU A 263 13.54 -11.39 1.76
CA LEU A 263 13.41 -9.96 1.56
C LEU A 263 14.44 -9.49 0.54
N ARG A 264 14.05 -8.57 -0.33
CA ARG A 264 14.98 -7.89 -1.22
C ARG A 264 14.51 -6.46 -1.49
N TRP A 265 15.42 -5.53 -1.58
CA TRP A 265 15.16 -4.20 -2.09
C TRP A 265 15.16 -4.19 -3.62
N ARG A 266 14.16 -3.56 -4.21
CA ARG A 266 14.03 -3.34 -5.65
C ARG A 266 13.96 -1.84 -5.91
N VAL A 267 14.93 -1.34 -6.70
CA VAL A 267 14.96 0.07 -7.13
C VAL A 267 14.05 0.22 -8.35
N HIS A 268 13.21 1.25 -8.35
CA HIS A 268 12.39 1.60 -9.51
C HIS A 268 13.25 2.24 -10.59
N SER A 269 12.99 1.89 -11.86
CA SER A 269 13.56 2.59 -13.00
C SER A 269 12.97 4.01 -13.12
N ASP A 270 13.55 4.84 -13.98
CA ASP A 270 13.06 6.21 -14.20
C ASP A 270 11.63 6.22 -14.77
N GLU A 271 11.28 5.19 -15.53
CA GLU A 271 9.96 5.01 -16.15
C GLU A 271 8.90 4.54 -15.13
N GLU A 272 9.28 3.67 -14.19
CA GLU A 272 8.37 3.14 -13.13
C GLU A 272 8.12 4.15 -12.01
N ARG A 273 9.00 5.13 -11.87
CA ARG A 273 8.99 6.05 -10.73
C ARG A 273 7.83 7.03 -10.82
N ALA A 274 7.09 7.19 -9.71
CA ALA A 274 6.04 8.20 -9.61
C ALA A 274 6.59 9.61 -9.90
N HIS A 275 5.79 10.43 -10.56
CA HIS A 275 6.16 11.78 -11.03
C HIS A 275 6.65 12.75 -9.93
N TYR A 276 6.31 12.47 -8.68
CA TYR A 276 6.70 13.25 -7.49
C TYR A 276 8.02 12.77 -6.86
N SER A 277 8.55 11.62 -7.29
CA SER A 277 9.68 10.99 -6.61
C SER A 277 10.96 11.09 -7.42
N LYS A 278 12.07 11.38 -6.75
CA LYS A 278 13.42 11.34 -7.31
C LYS A 278 14.08 9.97 -7.14
N ARG A 279 13.73 9.20 -6.09
CA ARG A 279 14.14 7.82 -5.85
C ARG A 279 12.99 7.08 -5.19
N THR A 280 12.67 5.89 -5.70
CA THR A 280 11.71 4.98 -5.08
C THR A 280 12.32 3.59 -5.02
N GLU A 281 12.19 2.93 -3.88
CA GLU A 281 12.56 1.53 -3.70
C GLU A 281 11.44 0.79 -2.98
N ASP A 282 11.20 -0.45 -3.42
CA ASP A 282 10.29 -1.36 -2.71
C ASP A 282 11.08 -2.40 -1.94
N LEU A 283 10.65 -2.70 -0.72
CA LEU A 283 11.05 -3.91 -0.04
C LEU A 283 10.08 -5.02 -0.42
N ASP A 284 10.52 -5.90 -1.32
CA ASP A 284 9.79 -7.08 -1.74
C ASP A 284 9.92 -8.20 -0.70
N PHE A 285 8.85 -8.98 -0.56
CA PHE A 285 8.84 -10.25 0.17
C PHE A 285 8.51 -11.41 -0.78
N GLU A 286 9.08 -12.58 -0.53
CA GLU A 286 8.79 -13.83 -1.26
C GLU A 286 7.46 -14.43 -0.80
N PHE A 287 6.36 -13.96 -1.40
CA PHE A 287 5.03 -14.55 -1.22
C PHE A 287 4.90 -15.89 -1.95
N ALA A 288 3.77 -16.57 -1.75
CA ALA A 288 3.47 -17.81 -2.47
C ALA A 288 3.47 -17.66 -4.02
N VAL A 289 3.28 -16.43 -4.51
CA VAL A 289 3.28 -16.08 -5.96
C VAL A 289 4.59 -15.44 -6.42
N GLY A 290 5.66 -15.56 -5.63
CA GLY A 290 6.97 -14.95 -5.88
C GLY A 290 7.17 -13.62 -5.18
N PHE A 291 8.30 -12.97 -5.48
CA PHE A 291 8.64 -11.67 -4.91
C PHE A 291 7.64 -10.59 -5.34
N LYS A 292 7.07 -9.89 -4.37
CA LYS A 292 6.16 -8.76 -4.57
C LYS A 292 6.39 -7.71 -3.49
N GLU A 293 6.14 -6.48 -3.85
CA GLU A 293 6.22 -5.31 -2.98
C GLU A 293 5.44 -5.50 -1.67
N MET A 294 6.11 -5.26 -0.55
CA MET A 294 5.50 -5.24 0.78
C MET A 294 5.53 -3.82 1.38
N PHE A 295 6.62 -3.10 1.21
CA PHE A 295 6.84 -1.72 1.62
C PHE A 295 7.30 -0.87 0.47
N GLY A 296 7.04 0.44 0.54
CA GLY A 296 7.60 1.45 -0.34
C GLY A 296 8.44 2.45 0.45
N LEU A 297 9.49 2.96 -0.16
CA LEU A 297 10.31 4.05 0.35
C LEU A 297 10.58 5.03 -0.78
N ALA A 298 10.11 6.27 -0.65
CA ALA A 298 10.23 7.28 -1.70
C ALA A 298 10.91 8.57 -1.20
N TYR A 299 11.75 9.16 -2.03
CA TYR A 299 12.21 10.52 -1.88
C TYR A 299 11.36 11.44 -2.75
N ARG A 300 10.40 12.15 -2.14
CA ARG A 300 9.37 12.97 -2.79
C ARG A 300 9.85 14.40 -3.09
N THR A 301 11.03 14.78 -2.67
CA THR A 301 11.55 16.15 -2.76
C THR A 301 10.64 17.16 -2.01
N ASP A 302 10.46 18.36 -2.53
CA ASP A 302 9.55 19.41 -2.06
C ASP A 302 8.24 19.45 -2.88
N PHE A 303 8.01 18.45 -3.72
CA PHE A 303 6.93 18.45 -4.73
C PHE A 303 5.56 18.72 -4.12
N ASP A 304 5.14 17.91 -3.15
CA ASP A 304 3.77 17.97 -2.60
C ASP A 304 3.49 19.31 -1.90
N LEU A 305 4.40 19.77 -1.04
CA LEU A 305 4.24 21.04 -0.35
C LEU A 305 4.17 22.21 -1.34
N ASN A 306 5.00 22.22 -2.40
CA ASN A 306 4.93 23.25 -3.43
C ASN A 306 3.61 23.20 -4.19
N LYS A 307 3.09 22.01 -4.53
CA LYS A 307 1.80 21.87 -5.20
C LYS A 307 0.64 22.37 -4.34
N HIS A 308 0.69 22.12 -3.04
CA HIS A 308 -0.30 22.67 -2.12
C HIS A 308 -0.18 24.18 -1.94
N ILE A 309 1.04 24.74 -1.90
CA ILE A 309 1.27 26.19 -1.90
C ILE A 309 0.67 26.82 -3.17
N GLU A 310 1.00 26.30 -4.36
CA GLU A 310 0.52 26.79 -5.65
C GLU A 310 -1.02 26.77 -5.72
N LYS A 311 -1.65 25.70 -5.28
CA LYS A 311 -3.10 25.54 -5.38
C LYS A 311 -3.89 26.32 -4.33
N SER A 312 -3.40 26.33 -3.09
CA SER A 312 -4.13 26.92 -1.95
C SER A 312 -3.76 28.37 -1.64
N GLY A 313 -2.57 28.82 -2.04
CA GLY A 313 -1.99 30.11 -1.64
C GLY A 313 -1.47 30.13 -0.18
N ALA A 314 -1.56 29.01 0.56
CA ALA A 314 -1.08 28.93 1.93
C ALA A 314 0.46 28.88 1.97
N ASP A 315 1.09 29.57 2.95
CA ASP A 315 2.55 29.48 3.18
C ASP A 315 2.88 28.21 3.99
N LEU A 316 3.35 27.18 3.30
CA LEU A 316 3.81 25.91 3.89
C LEU A 316 5.33 25.84 4.02
N ARG A 317 6.05 26.96 3.90
CA ARG A 317 7.49 26.99 4.12
C ARG A 317 7.81 26.85 5.61
N TYR A 318 8.85 26.10 5.89
CA TYR A 318 9.46 26.08 7.22
C TYR A 318 10.31 27.33 7.42
N MET A 319 10.20 27.93 8.59
CA MET A 319 11.08 29.03 9.01
C MET A 319 12.05 28.47 10.04
N ASP A 320 13.34 28.44 9.69
CA ASP A 320 14.38 28.01 10.60
C ASP A 320 14.48 29.01 11.78
N PRO A 321 14.29 28.54 13.03
CA PRO A 321 14.29 29.44 14.17
C PRO A 321 15.66 30.01 14.52
N GLU A 322 16.75 29.42 14.01
CA GLU A 322 18.12 29.85 14.29
C GLU A 322 18.63 30.85 13.26
N THR A 323 18.30 30.64 11.99
CA THR A 323 18.78 31.48 10.88
C THR A 323 17.73 32.48 10.39
N GLY A 324 16.44 32.24 10.64
CA GLY A 324 15.33 33.02 10.09
C GLY A 324 15.06 32.74 8.60
N GLU A 325 15.77 31.81 7.99
CA GLU A 325 15.58 31.42 6.58
C GLU A 325 14.26 30.68 6.40
N LYS A 326 13.55 31.01 5.31
CA LYS A 326 12.33 30.30 4.89
C LYS A 326 12.58 29.46 3.66
N PHE A 327 12.24 28.18 3.72
CA PHE A 327 12.35 27.26 2.59
C PHE A 327 11.25 26.18 2.66
N VAL A 328 11.02 25.48 1.55
CA VAL A 328 10.15 24.30 1.52
C VAL A 328 11.00 23.07 1.87
N PRO A 329 10.65 22.33 2.93
CA PRO A 329 11.37 21.10 3.28
C PRO A 329 11.23 20.03 2.22
N HIS A 330 12.24 19.18 2.09
CA HIS A 330 12.14 17.95 1.32
C HIS A 330 11.60 16.82 2.19
N VAL A 331 11.07 15.77 1.53
CA VAL A 331 10.35 14.68 2.18
C VAL A 331 10.89 13.33 1.77
N ILE A 332 11.07 12.44 2.75
CA ILE A 332 11.20 10.99 2.54
C ILE A 332 10.00 10.31 3.16
N GLU A 333 9.39 9.39 2.39
CA GLU A 333 8.15 8.70 2.71
C GLU A 333 8.39 7.19 2.85
N PRO A 334 8.41 6.63 4.05
CA PRO A 334 8.28 5.21 4.30
C PRO A 334 6.81 4.80 4.39
N THR A 335 6.38 3.87 3.51
CA THR A 335 5.01 3.38 3.41
C THR A 335 4.94 1.88 3.67
N PHE A 336 4.01 1.44 4.54
CA PHE A 336 3.86 0.06 4.97
C PHE A 336 2.43 -0.43 4.74
N GLY A 337 2.27 -1.47 3.92
CA GLY A 337 0.98 -2.12 3.71
C GLY A 337 0.64 -3.12 4.81
N SER A 338 -0.29 -2.79 5.72
CA SER A 338 -0.64 -3.67 6.85
C SER A 338 -1.11 -5.06 6.40
N SER A 339 -1.94 -5.13 5.35
CA SER A 339 -2.45 -6.40 4.82
C SER A 339 -1.38 -7.24 4.13
N ARG A 340 -0.38 -6.60 3.51
CA ARG A 340 0.78 -7.28 2.92
C ARG A 340 1.69 -7.86 3.98
N ILE A 341 1.95 -7.13 5.07
CA ILE A 341 2.67 -7.64 6.25
C ILE A 341 1.93 -8.84 6.85
N PHE A 342 0.62 -8.70 7.05
CA PHE A 342 -0.22 -9.77 7.56
C PHE A 342 -0.09 -11.04 6.70
N LEU A 343 -0.19 -10.91 5.38
CA LEU A 343 -0.05 -12.04 4.45
C LEU A 343 1.38 -12.61 4.47
N ALA A 344 2.42 -11.76 4.53
CA ALA A 344 3.81 -12.19 4.61
C ALA A 344 4.08 -13.04 5.87
N LEU A 345 3.56 -12.59 7.02
CA LEU A 345 3.67 -13.33 8.28
C LEU A 345 2.93 -14.67 8.24
N LEU A 346 1.75 -14.73 7.64
CA LEU A 346 1.01 -15.99 7.45
C LEU A 346 1.75 -16.92 6.48
N THR A 347 2.28 -16.39 5.37
CA THR A 347 3.04 -17.15 4.37
C THR A 347 4.31 -17.74 4.99
N ASN A 348 5.03 -16.95 5.76
CA ASN A 348 6.23 -17.41 6.44
C ASN A 348 5.93 -18.40 7.57
N GLY A 349 4.85 -18.17 8.31
CA GLY A 349 4.46 -18.97 9.48
C GLY A 349 3.78 -20.27 9.14
N TYR A 350 3.24 -20.46 7.93
CA TYR A 350 2.55 -21.67 7.53
C TYR A 350 3.53 -22.85 7.42
N LYS A 351 3.29 -23.91 8.20
CA LYS A 351 4.10 -25.15 8.21
C LYS A 351 3.19 -26.37 8.24
N GLU A 352 3.54 -27.39 7.47
CA GLU A 352 2.94 -28.71 7.54
C GLU A 352 3.88 -29.63 8.34
N GLU A 353 3.40 -30.18 9.45
CA GLU A 353 4.14 -31.06 10.34
C GLU A 353 3.41 -32.41 10.46
N GLY A 354 3.74 -33.34 9.58
CA GLY A 354 3.00 -34.58 9.46
C GLY A 354 1.53 -34.34 9.10
N ASP A 355 0.60 -34.81 9.93
CA ASP A 355 -0.84 -34.69 9.67
C ASP A 355 -1.45 -33.36 10.14
N ARG A 356 -0.66 -32.43 10.66
CA ARG A 356 -1.15 -31.17 11.19
C ARG A 356 -0.56 -29.95 10.48
N VAL A 357 -1.36 -28.89 10.43
CA VAL A 357 -0.92 -27.54 9.99
C VAL A 357 -0.68 -26.68 11.21
N VAL A 358 0.48 -26.02 11.27
CA VAL A 358 0.89 -25.11 12.33
C VAL A 358 1.20 -23.74 11.75
N LEU A 359 0.73 -22.68 12.40
CA LEU A 359 1.17 -21.31 12.16
C LEU A 359 2.24 -20.95 13.20
N LYS A 360 3.50 -20.91 12.75
CA LYS A 360 4.63 -20.45 13.58
C LYS A 360 4.77 -18.94 13.47
N LEU A 361 4.05 -18.22 14.31
CA LEU A 361 4.08 -16.76 14.38
C LEU A 361 4.96 -16.31 15.56
N ASP A 362 5.69 -15.20 15.36
CA ASP A 362 6.34 -14.54 16.49
C ASP A 362 5.28 -14.10 17.51
N LYS A 363 5.60 -14.24 18.81
CA LYS A 363 4.70 -13.88 19.90
C LYS A 363 4.25 -12.42 19.89
N LYS A 364 5.04 -11.53 19.25
CA LYS A 364 4.67 -10.11 19.13
C LYS A 364 3.45 -9.90 18.25
N VAL A 365 3.27 -10.74 17.20
CA VAL A 365 2.20 -10.61 16.22
C VAL A 365 1.12 -11.68 16.34
N ALA A 366 1.35 -12.74 17.12
CA ALA A 366 0.38 -13.80 17.33
C ALA A 366 -0.93 -13.26 17.92
N PRO A 367 -2.13 -13.73 17.46
CA PRO A 367 -3.42 -13.30 17.98
C PRO A 367 -3.54 -13.47 19.50
N TYR A 368 -3.04 -14.58 20.02
CA TYR A 368 -2.95 -14.86 21.46
C TYR A 368 -1.48 -15.13 21.82
N ARG A 369 -0.99 -14.46 22.85
CA ARG A 369 0.39 -14.62 23.33
C ARG A 369 0.54 -15.77 24.32
N VAL A 370 -0.54 -16.03 25.09
CA VAL A 370 -0.61 -17.05 26.15
C VAL A 370 -2.00 -17.65 26.13
N ALA A 371 -2.09 -18.95 26.30
CA ALA A 371 -3.32 -19.67 26.55
C ALA A 371 -3.18 -20.45 27.87
N VAL A 372 -4.16 -20.32 28.74
CA VAL A 372 -4.23 -21.06 30.02
C VAL A 372 -5.33 -22.11 29.92
N PHE A 373 -4.98 -23.35 30.11
CA PHE A 373 -5.93 -24.46 30.07
C PHE A 373 -6.04 -25.10 31.45
N PRO A 374 -7.28 -25.25 32.03
CA PRO A 374 -7.44 -25.97 33.25
C PRO A 374 -7.15 -27.46 33.04
N LEU A 375 -6.42 -28.08 33.97
CA LEU A 375 -6.11 -29.52 33.94
C LEU A 375 -7.36 -30.38 34.16
N VAL A 376 -8.38 -29.87 34.85
CA VAL A 376 -9.62 -30.60 35.18
C VAL A 376 -10.84 -29.73 34.87
N LYS A 377 -11.84 -30.32 34.20
CA LYS A 377 -13.06 -29.62 33.78
C LYS A 377 -14.11 -29.42 34.89
N ASN A 378 -13.97 -30.09 36.06
CA ASN A 378 -15.01 -30.24 37.05
C ASN A 378 -14.81 -29.35 38.30
N LYS A 379 -13.93 -28.36 38.26
CA LYS A 379 -13.77 -27.39 39.35
C LYS A 379 -14.16 -26.01 38.81
N GLU A 380 -15.40 -25.61 39.15
CA GLU A 380 -15.98 -24.31 38.74
C GLU A 380 -15.17 -23.11 39.23
N ASP A 381 -14.40 -23.25 40.31
CA ASP A 381 -13.58 -22.19 40.91
C ASP A 381 -12.24 -21.88 40.15
N ILE A 382 -11.96 -22.59 39.04
CA ILE A 382 -10.67 -22.46 38.30
C ILE A 382 -10.89 -22.08 36.83
N VAL A 383 -12.10 -21.82 36.39
CA VAL A 383 -12.47 -21.46 35.01
C VAL A 383 -12.84 -19.98 34.90
#